data_550e4c0d49cb7173e11a8c0e2a74c2cc
#
_entry.id   550e4c0d49cb7173e11a8c0e2a74c2cc
#
_cell.length_a   1.000
_cell.length_b   1.000
_cell.length_c   1.000
_cell.angle_alpha   90.00
_cell.angle_beta   90.00
_cell.angle_gamma   90.00
#
_symmetry.space_group_name_H-M   'P 1'
#
loop_
_entity.id
_entity.type
_entity.pdbx_description
1 polymer ?
#
loop_
_entity_poly.entity_id
_entity_poly.type
_entity_poly.pdbx_seq_one_letter_code
_entity_poly.pdbx_strand_id
1 'polypeptide(L)'
;MSDLFAPPGGWRVRILDLSGASLDNIVEEVPGFPTIMQANAFARAYVRDSLERCRAPGLKPEEVLEAWFAYGEDAEVLDSGEAGWRSATELHDFAATSASPDERDWRVLDPRGDEEPDLDE
;
A
#
# COMPACT_ATOMS: atom_id res chain seq x y z
N MET A 1 10.62 -24.29 2.89
CA MET A 1 9.88 -23.80 3.75
C MET A 1 10.13 -22.59 4.49
N SER A 2 11.24 -21.93 4.30
CA SER A 2 11.46 -20.70 4.99
C SER A 2 10.44 -19.64 4.61
N ASP A 3 9.84 -19.74 3.44
CA ASP A 3 8.86 -18.75 3.04
C ASP A 3 7.57 -18.87 3.82
N LEU A 4 7.40 -19.91 4.62
CA LEU A 4 6.24 -20.00 5.49
C LEU A 4 6.41 -19.16 6.75
N PHE A 5 7.60 -18.67 7.01
CA PHE A 5 7.90 -17.96 8.23
C PHE A 5 8.29 -16.53 7.89
N ALA A 6 7.84 -15.59 8.74
CA ALA A 6 8.23 -14.21 8.54
C ALA A 6 9.72 -14.05 8.73
N PRO A 7 10.34 -13.13 7.99
CA PRO A 7 11.73 -12.81 8.24
C PRO A 7 11.90 -12.21 9.63
N PRO A 8 13.13 -12.14 10.14
CA PRO A 8 13.36 -11.51 11.43
C PRO A 8 12.75 -10.10 11.46
N GLY A 9 11.97 -9.82 12.50
CA GLY A 9 11.30 -8.53 12.60
C GLY A 9 10.00 -8.44 11.84
N GLY A 10 9.56 -9.54 11.21
CA GLY A 10 8.31 -9.57 10.45
C GLY A 10 8.51 -9.17 9.01
N TRP A 11 7.45 -9.30 8.23
CA TRP A 11 7.47 -8.84 6.85
C TRP A 11 7.44 -7.32 6.83
N ARG A 12 7.96 -6.73 5.76
CA ARG A 12 8.02 -5.29 5.64
C ARG A 12 7.39 -4.84 4.33
N VAL A 13 6.75 -3.66 4.38
CA VAL A 13 6.18 -3.04 3.19
C VAL A 13 6.87 -1.71 3.00
N ARG A 14 7.35 -1.45 1.80
CA ARG A 14 8.00 -0.19 1.45
C ARG A 14 7.02 0.68 0.70
N ILE A 15 6.90 1.93 1.14
CA ILE A 15 6.03 2.90 0.47
C ILE A 15 6.90 3.77 -0.44
N LEU A 16 6.46 3.91 -1.68
CA LEU A 16 7.22 4.61 -2.71
C LEU A 16 6.47 5.83 -3.20
N ASP A 17 7.18 6.94 -3.32
CA ASP A 17 6.62 8.19 -3.80
C ASP A 17 6.76 8.24 -5.32
N LEU A 18 5.65 8.26 -6.03
CA LEU A 18 5.67 8.26 -7.49
C LEU A 18 5.84 9.67 -8.07
N SER A 19 5.73 10.70 -7.21
CA SER A 19 5.83 12.07 -7.70
C SER A 19 7.25 12.49 -8.01
N GLY A 20 8.23 11.71 -7.58
CA GLY A 20 9.62 12.08 -7.79
C GLY A 20 10.14 13.12 -6.82
N ALA A 21 9.40 13.39 -5.75
CA ALA A 21 9.78 14.43 -4.81
C ALA A 21 11.00 14.05 -3.98
N SER A 22 11.27 12.76 -3.80
CA SER A 22 12.44 12.34 -3.05
C SER A 22 13.44 11.66 -3.98
N LEU A 23 14.72 11.73 -3.60
CA LEU A 23 15.78 11.22 -4.46
C LEU A 23 15.72 9.72 -4.65
N ASP A 24 15.34 9.00 -3.60
CA ASP A 24 15.30 7.54 -3.68
C ASP A 24 13.88 7.02 -3.78
N ASN A 25 12.89 7.91 -3.80
CA ASN A 25 11.49 7.55 -3.94
C ASN A 25 10.93 6.77 -2.75
N ILE A 26 11.67 6.57 -1.70
CA ILE A 26 11.18 5.82 -0.54
C ILE A 26 10.63 6.77 0.49
N VAL A 27 9.33 6.60 0.82
CA VAL A 27 8.71 7.41 1.85
C VAL A 27 9.00 6.80 3.22
N GLU A 28 8.76 5.48 3.34
CA GLU A 28 9.02 4.79 4.59
C GLU A 28 8.93 3.30 4.39
N GLU A 29 9.40 2.55 5.35
CA GLU A 29 9.19 1.11 5.41
C GLU A 29 8.40 0.80 6.66
N VAL A 30 7.38 -0.03 6.51
CA VAL A 30 6.52 -0.43 7.61
C VAL A 30 6.87 -1.88 7.96
N PRO A 31 7.48 -2.11 9.12
CA PRO A 31 7.88 -3.46 9.53
C PRO A 31 6.83 -4.13 10.40
N GLY A 32 7.10 -5.37 10.77
CA GLY A 32 6.35 -6.00 11.83
C GLY A 32 5.13 -6.78 11.43
N PHE A 33 4.92 -7.03 10.12
CA PHE A 33 3.77 -7.83 9.71
C PHE A 33 4.04 -9.31 10.03
N PRO A 34 3.18 -9.93 10.81
CA PRO A 34 3.43 -11.31 11.23
C PRO A 34 3.28 -12.33 10.10
N THR A 35 2.47 -12.02 9.08
CA THR A 35 2.28 -12.93 7.95
C THR A 35 2.40 -12.15 6.66
N ILE A 36 2.75 -12.88 5.60
CA ILE A 36 2.80 -12.24 4.29
C ILE A 36 1.40 -11.85 3.83
N MET A 37 0.38 -12.58 4.27
CA MET A 37 -0.99 -12.23 3.91
C MET A 37 -1.37 -10.88 4.47
N GLN A 38 -0.97 -10.59 5.70
CA GLN A 38 -1.26 -9.30 6.29
C GLN A 38 -0.47 -8.18 5.59
N ALA A 39 0.80 -8.45 5.26
CA ALA A 39 1.60 -7.48 4.53
C ALA A 39 1.00 -7.19 3.17
N ASN A 40 0.55 -8.22 2.48
CA ASN A 40 -0.10 -8.05 1.17
C ASN A 40 -1.39 -7.25 1.30
N ALA A 41 -2.18 -7.53 2.32
CA ALA A 41 -3.44 -6.82 2.51
C ALA A 41 -3.19 -5.35 2.81
N PHE A 42 -2.17 -5.06 3.61
CA PHE A 42 -1.80 -3.68 3.91
C PHE A 42 -1.37 -2.95 2.63
N ALA A 43 -0.47 -3.56 1.86
CA ALA A 43 0.03 -2.93 0.64
C ALA A 43 -1.12 -2.65 -0.32
N ARG A 44 -2.02 -3.60 -0.47
CA ARG A 44 -3.16 -3.45 -1.36
C ARG A 44 -4.06 -2.31 -0.92
N ALA A 45 -4.39 -2.27 0.36
CA ALA A 45 -5.27 -1.21 0.89
C ALA A 45 -4.59 0.16 0.77
N TYR A 46 -3.29 0.20 0.99
CA TYR A 46 -2.54 1.45 0.90
C TYR A 46 -2.59 2.02 -0.52
N VAL A 47 -2.33 1.18 -1.51
CA VAL A 47 -2.38 1.63 -2.90
C VAL A 47 -3.80 1.99 -3.30
N ARG A 48 -4.78 1.21 -2.84
CA ARG A 48 -6.17 1.52 -3.12
C ARG A 48 -6.54 2.91 -2.60
N ASP A 49 -6.11 3.21 -1.37
CA ASP A 49 -6.37 4.53 -0.79
C ASP A 49 -5.65 5.63 -1.57
N SER A 50 -4.38 5.40 -1.92
CA SER A 50 -3.61 6.38 -2.67
C SER A 50 -4.28 6.69 -4.01
N LEU A 51 -4.77 5.66 -4.68
CA LEU A 51 -5.39 5.85 -5.97
C LEU A 51 -6.70 6.62 -5.83
N GLU A 52 -7.47 6.35 -4.78
CA GLU A 52 -8.70 7.09 -4.54
C GLU A 52 -8.46 8.56 -4.26
N ARG A 53 -7.33 8.88 -3.64
CA ARG A 53 -6.97 10.28 -3.41
C ARG A 53 -6.68 11.00 -4.71
N CYS A 54 -6.32 10.27 -5.76
CA CYS A 54 -6.08 10.87 -7.07
C CYS A 54 -7.34 10.96 -7.91
N ARG A 55 -8.44 10.39 -7.43
CA ARG A 55 -9.70 10.38 -8.18
C ARG A 55 -10.42 11.70 -7.96
N ALA A 56 -10.96 12.24 -9.05
CA ALA A 56 -11.74 13.46 -8.98
C ALA A 56 -12.98 13.29 -9.84
N PRO A 57 -14.04 14.03 -9.55
CA PRO A 57 -15.27 13.93 -10.34
C PRO A 57 -14.98 14.14 -11.82
N GLY A 58 -15.51 13.27 -12.65
CA GLY A 58 -15.37 13.40 -14.09
C GLY A 58 -14.14 12.74 -14.67
N LEU A 59 -13.22 12.23 -13.85
CA LEU A 59 -12.04 11.56 -14.38
C LEU A 59 -12.41 10.16 -14.84
N LYS A 60 -11.88 9.80 -16.01
CA LYS A 60 -12.00 8.44 -16.51
C LYS A 60 -10.97 7.55 -15.83
N PRO A 61 -11.16 6.23 -15.84
CA PRO A 61 -10.18 5.34 -15.18
C PRO A 61 -8.74 5.57 -15.63
N GLU A 62 -8.51 5.75 -16.92
CA GLU A 62 -7.13 5.97 -17.36
C GLU A 62 -6.58 7.30 -16.87
N GLU A 63 -7.43 8.28 -16.64
CA GLU A 63 -6.98 9.56 -16.09
C GLU A 63 -6.66 9.45 -14.62
N VAL A 64 -7.40 8.60 -13.89
CA VAL A 64 -7.08 8.33 -12.50
C VAL A 64 -5.72 7.66 -12.41
N LEU A 65 -5.46 6.71 -13.30
CA LEU A 65 -4.15 6.04 -13.31
C LEU A 65 -3.04 7.00 -13.64
N GLU A 66 -3.25 7.90 -14.61
CA GLU A 66 -2.23 8.88 -14.93
C GLU A 66 -1.91 9.76 -13.74
N ALA A 67 -2.94 10.19 -13.01
CA ALA A 67 -2.73 11.03 -11.84
C ALA A 67 -1.98 10.26 -10.76
N TRP A 68 -2.31 8.99 -10.57
CA TRP A 68 -1.64 8.19 -9.56
C TRP A 68 -0.16 7.98 -9.91
N PHE A 69 0.14 7.68 -11.18
CA PHE A 69 1.53 7.51 -11.57
C PHE A 69 2.34 8.80 -11.42
N ALA A 70 1.67 9.95 -11.50
CA ALA A 70 2.36 11.23 -11.39
C ALA A 70 2.48 11.72 -9.94
N TYR A 71 1.51 11.40 -9.09
CA TYR A 71 1.43 12.02 -7.77
C TYR A 71 1.16 11.04 -6.63
N GLY A 72 0.91 9.78 -6.92
CA GLY A 72 0.49 8.84 -5.90
C GLY A 72 1.64 8.18 -5.18
N GLU A 73 1.30 7.15 -4.40
CA GLU A 73 2.27 6.34 -3.69
C GLU A 73 1.98 4.88 -3.93
N ASP A 74 3.04 4.13 -4.23
CA ASP A 74 2.95 2.70 -4.42
C ASP A 74 3.42 2.00 -3.15
N ALA A 75 3.18 0.71 -3.06
CA ALA A 75 3.61 -0.11 -1.94
C ALA A 75 4.11 -1.44 -2.46
N GLU A 76 5.23 -1.91 -1.89
CA GLU A 76 5.75 -3.21 -2.28
C GLU A 76 6.11 -4.00 -1.03
N VAL A 77 5.86 -5.30 -1.08
CA VAL A 77 6.19 -6.20 0.02
C VAL A 77 7.61 -6.71 -0.23
N LEU A 78 8.51 -6.42 0.72
CA LEU A 78 9.92 -6.72 0.54
C LEU A 78 10.20 -8.20 0.79
N ASP A 79 11.19 -8.73 0.07
CA ASP A 79 11.71 -10.07 0.26
C ASP A 79 10.64 -11.16 0.11
N SER A 80 9.61 -10.88 -0.67
CA SER A 80 8.46 -11.78 -0.78
C SER A 80 8.45 -12.60 -2.07
N GLY A 81 9.30 -12.27 -3.03
CA GLY A 81 9.30 -12.99 -4.30
C GLY A 81 7.95 -12.91 -4.96
N GLU A 82 7.49 -14.03 -5.47
CA GLU A 82 6.22 -14.07 -6.17
C GLU A 82 5.02 -14.05 -5.25
N ALA A 83 5.22 -14.31 -3.97
CA ALA A 83 4.12 -14.34 -3.03
C ALA A 83 3.66 -12.93 -2.63
N GLY A 84 4.50 -11.92 -2.86
CA GLY A 84 4.15 -10.55 -2.50
C GLY A 84 3.18 -9.93 -3.48
N TRP A 85 2.25 -9.15 -2.95
CA TRP A 85 1.28 -8.44 -3.78
C TRP A 85 1.99 -7.34 -4.58
N ARG A 86 1.53 -7.12 -5.81
CA ARG A 86 2.06 -6.07 -6.65
C ARG A 86 0.92 -5.25 -7.21
N SER A 87 1.05 -3.95 -7.15
CA SER A 87 -0.01 -3.04 -7.61
C SER A 87 -0.34 -3.26 -9.08
N ALA A 88 0.67 -3.56 -9.88
CA ALA A 88 0.46 -3.71 -11.32
C ALA A 88 -0.64 -4.73 -11.66
N THR A 89 -0.89 -5.69 -10.77
CA THR A 89 -1.87 -6.73 -11.05
C THR A 89 -3.30 -6.25 -10.90
N GLU A 90 -3.54 -5.13 -10.19
CA GLU A 90 -4.91 -4.69 -9.92
C GLU A 90 -5.18 -3.24 -10.26
N LEU A 91 -4.19 -2.52 -10.81
CA LEU A 91 -4.38 -1.08 -11.04
C LEU A 91 -5.59 -0.75 -11.91
N HIS A 92 -5.81 -1.53 -12.96
CA HIS A 92 -6.95 -1.24 -13.83
C HIS A 92 -8.27 -1.44 -13.11
N ASP A 93 -8.36 -2.47 -12.27
CA ASP A 93 -9.57 -2.71 -11.51
C ASP A 93 -9.78 -1.60 -10.50
N PHE A 94 -8.71 -1.18 -9.83
CA PHE A 94 -8.80 -0.10 -8.85
C PHE A 94 -9.28 1.20 -9.52
N ALA A 95 -8.78 1.48 -10.71
CA ALA A 95 -9.17 2.70 -11.40
C ALA A 95 -10.61 2.64 -11.88
N ALA A 96 -11.06 1.46 -12.27
CA ALA A 96 -12.39 1.30 -12.84
C ALA A 96 -13.49 1.37 -11.80
N THR A 97 -13.20 1.04 -10.54
CA THR A 97 -14.22 0.93 -9.50
C THR A 97 -13.75 1.64 -8.24
N SER A 98 -14.53 2.57 -7.75
CA SER A 98 -14.20 3.28 -6.51
C SER A 98 -14.15 2.32 -5.33
N ALA A 99 -13.25 2.58 -4.41
CA ALA A 99 -13.10 1.75 -3.23
C ALA A 99 -14.12 2.16 -2.17
N SER A 100 -14.61 1.17 -1.43
CA SER A 100 -15.36 1.47 -0.22
C SER A 100 -14.42 1.94 0.87
N PRO A 101 -14.93 2.57 1.93
CA PRO A 101 -14.05 2.98 3.03
C PRO A 101 -13.26 1.83 3.62
N ASP A 102 -13.86 0.64 3.70
CA ASP A 102 -13.15 -0.52 4.26
C ASP A 102 -12.00 -0.96 3.38
N GLU A 103 -12.18 -0.89 2.07
CA GLU A 103 -11.17 -1.36 1.14
C GLU A 103 -9.91 -0.50 1.16
N ARG A 104 -10.03 0.72 1.60
CA ARG A 104 -8.90 1.64 1.62
C ARG A 104 -8.40 1.94 3.02
N ASP A 105 -8.90 1.22 4.02
CA ASP A 105 -8.53 1.47 5.41
C ASP A 105 -7.31 0.64 5.79
N TRP A 106 -6.14 1.09 5.30
CA TRP A 106 -4.89 0.37 5.56
C TRP A 106 -4.46 0.50 7.03
N ARG A 107 -4.99 1.48 7.75
CA ARG A 107 -4.56 1.70 9.12
C ARG A 107 -4.92 0.54 10.04
N VAL A 108 -6.03 -0.14 9.77
CA VAL A 108 -6.41 -1.28 10.61
C VAL A 108 -5.48 -2.47 10.40
N LEU A 109 -4.70 -2.46 9.32
CA LEU A 109 -3.77 -3.54 9.00
C LEU A 109 -2.33 -3.20 9.38
N ASP A 110 -2.07 -1.96 9.78
CA ASP A 110 -0.74 -1.49 10.13
C ASP A 110 -0.34 -2.05 11.50
N PRO A 111 0.74 -2.84 11.58
CA PRO A 111 1.12 -3.40 12.88
C PRO A 111 1.49 -2.36 13.91
N ARG A 112 1.76 -1.13 13.49
CA ARG A 112 2.11 -0.06 14.41
C ARG A 112 0.88 0.66 14.96
N GLY A 113 -0.31 0.34 14.44
CA GLY A 113 -1.50 1.12 14.78
C GLY A 113 -1.85 1.10 16.25
N ASP A 114 -1.63 -0.03 16.91
CA ASP A 114 -1.98 -0.15 18.30
C ASP A 114 -1.06 0.63 19.22
N GLU A 115 0.07 1.06 18.71
CA GLU A 115 1.03 1.76 19.52
C GLU A 115 0.76 3.23 19.64
N GLU A 116 -0.22 3.68 18.89
CA GLU A 116 -0.49 5.06 18.92
C GLU A 116 -1.09 5.42 20.19
N PRO A 117 -0.81 6.16 20.83
CA PRO A 117 -1.40 6.28 22.01
C PRO A 117 -2.19 7.44 22.33
N ASP A 118 -2.10 7.22 22.14
CA ASP A 118 -2.38 7.71 22.62
C ASP A 118 -2.83 8.49 22.86
N LEU A 119 -2.77 8.72 22.39
CA LEU A 119 -3.11 9.47 22.40
C LEU A 119 -3.97 9.87 23.24
N ASP A 120 -4.13 9.65 23.65
CA ASP A 120 -4.80 9.89 24.35
C ASP A 120 -4.98 10.11 25.28
N GLU A 121 -4.73 10.03 25.38
CA GLU A 121 -4.77 10.21 26.01
C GLU A 121 -4.85 10.70 26.36
#